data_4aaee25f6b9e6a28c0e1f184e6d3c942
#
_entry.id   4aaee25f6b9e6a28c0e1f184e6d3c942
#
_cell.length_a   1.000
_cell.length_b   1.000
_cell.length_c   1.000
_cell.angle_alpha   90.00
_cell.angle_beta   90.00
_cell.angle_gamma   90.00
#
_symmetry.space_group_name_H-M   'P 1'
#
loop_
_entity.id
_entity.type
_entity.pdbx_description
1 polymer ?
#
loop_
_entity_poly.entity_id
_entity_poly.type
_entity_poly.pdbx_seq_one_letter_code
_entity_poly.pdbx_strand_id
1 'polypeptide(L)'
;MENFIGKQIKQMRQKKGWSITKLAERSGVSKGYVSSIENHKTNPSAQMIMKVARALEVPVEKLVNNNEYTLDHGWVELIVQAKEIGIEREEIREFLAYESWKIKNKGMNDDSL
;
A
#
# COMPACT_ATOMS: atom_id res chain seq x y z
N MET A 1 -11.31 -4.94 -12.88
CA MET A 1 -10.31 -4.99 -11.83
C MET A 1 -10.31 -3.71 -11.03
N GLU A 2 -10.39 -3.81 -9.72
CA GLU A 2 -10.38 -2.61 -8.90
C GLU A 2 -9.04 -1.91 -8.98
N ASN A 3 -9.09 -0.61 -9.21
CA ASN A 3 -7.92 0.21 -9.19
C ASN A 3 -7.60 0.59 -7.75
N PHE A 4 -6.46 0.15 -7.25
CA PHE A 4 -6.02 0.45 -5.88
C PHE A 4 -6.01 1.97 -5.62
N ILE A 5 -5.56 2.74 -6.59
CA ILE A 5 -5.44 4.20 -6.43
C ILE A 5 -6.80 4.83 -6.18
N GLY A 6 -7.81 4.46 -6.95
CA GLY A 6 -9.16 4.99 -6.78
C GLY A 6 -9.72 4.68 -5.41
N LYS A 7 -9.51 3.47 -4.93
CA LYS A 7 -9.95 3.05 -3.60
C LYS A 7 -9.26 3.86 -2.50
N GLN A 8 -7.96 4.06 -2.62
CA GLN A 8 -7.19 4.82 -1.64
C GLN A 8 -7.61 6.28 -1.60
N ILE A 9 -7.81 6.88 -2.77
CA ILE A 9 -8.26 8.27 -2.85
C ILE A 9 -9.62 8.42 -2.16
N LYS A 10 -10.53 7.52 -2.45
CA LYS A 10 -11.86 7.56 -1.85
C LYS A 10 -11.81 7.44 -0.34
N GLN A 11 -11.01 6.48 0.17
CA GLN A 11 -10.88 6.29 1.61
C GLN A 11 -10.29 7.50 2.31
N MET A 12 -9.25 8.08 1.73
CA MET A 12 -8.59 9.25 2.30
C MET A 12 -9.49 10.48 2.28
N ARG A 13 -10.24 10.65 1.18
CA ARG A 13 -11.23 11.72 1.07
C ARG A 13 -12.29 11.59 2.16
N GLN A 14 -12.82 10.39 2.33
CA GLN A 14 -13.86 10.13 3.33
C GLN A 14 -13.36 10.33 4.75
N LYS A 15 -12.11 9.99 5.02
CA LYS A 15 -11.51 10.24 6.33
C LYS A 15 -11.45 11.72 6.67
N LYS A 16 -11.28 12.57 5.66
CA LYS A 16 -11.28 14.02 5.86
C LYS A 16 -12.69 14.60 5.89
N GLY A 17 -13.71 13.80 5.63
CA GLY A 17 -15.07 14.26 5.55
C GLY A 17 -15.35 15.10 4.31
N TRP A 18 -14.58 14.93 3.27
CA TRP A 18 -14.70 15.72 2.04
C TRP A 18 -15.63 15.04 1.02
N SER A 19 -16.38 15.86 0.30
CA SER A 19 -17.12 15.42 -0.86
C SER A 19 -16.16 15.29 -2.07
N ILE A 20 -16.64 14.64 -3.13
CA ILE A 20 -15.89 14.59 -4.39
C ILE A 20 -15.64 16.00 -4.91
N THR A 21 -16.64 16.88 -4.80
CA THR A 21 -16.51 18.26 -5.21
C THR A 21 -15.38 18.95 -4.45
N LYS A 22 -15.31 18.74 -3.14
CA LYS A 22 -14.28 19.38 -2.33
C LYS A 22 -12.88 18.89 -2.71
N LEU A 23 -12.72 17.59 -2.90
CA LEU A 23 -11.43 17.07 -3.33
C LEU A 23 -11.04 17.62 -4.70
N ALA A 24 -11.98 17.66 -5.63
CA ALA A 24 -11.72 18.22 -6.95
C ALA A 24 -11.24 19.67 -6.89
N GLU A 25 -11.94 20.47 -6.09
CA GLU A 25 -11.55 21.88 -5.90
C GLU A 25 -10.17 22.02 -5.29
N ARG A 26 -9.89 21.24 -4.24
CA ARG A 26 -8.60 21.29 -3.54
C ARG A 26 -7.44 20.81 -4.40
N SER A 27 -7.69 19.83 -5.26
CA SER A 27 -6.63 19.27 -6.11
C SER A 27 -6.51 19.97 -7.47
N GLY A 28 -7.45 20.86 -7.80
CA GLY A 28 -7.41 21.55 -9.08
C GLY A 28 -7.73 20.68 -10.27
N VAL A 29 -8.57 19.67 -10.08
CA VAL A 29 -9.02 18.77 -11.15
C VAL A 29 -10.54 18.80 -11.22
N SER A 30 -11.11 18.26 -12.29
CA SER A 30 -12.56 18.27 -12.44
C SER A 30 -13.22 17.22 -11.53
N LYS A 31 -14.44 17.51 -11.13
CA LYS A 31 -15.25 16.60 -10.33
C LYS A 31 -15.48 15.27 -11.06
N GLY A 32 -15.75 15.35 -12.37
CA GLY A 32 -15.94 14.16 -13.18
C GLY A 32 -14.72 13.28 -13.24
N TYR A 33 -13.53 13.89 -13.25
CA TYR A 33 -12.28 13.15 -13.25
C TYR A 33 -12.07 12.40 -11.93
N VAL A 34 -12.29 13.08 -10.80
CA VAL A 34 -12.20 12.44 -9.50
C VAL A 34 -13.18 11.26 -9.39
N SER A 35 -14.42 11.49 -9.81
CA SER A 35 -15.45 10.46 -9.80
C SER A 35 -15.04 9.25 -10.65
N SER A 36 -14.49 9.49 -11.82
CA SER A 36 -14.05 8.42 -12.73
C SER A 36 -12.92 7.60 -12.13
N ILE A 37 -11.99 8.25 -11.42
CA ILE A 37 -10.89 7.55 -10.76
C ILE A 37 -11.42 6.69 -9.62
N GLU A 38 -12.30 7.24 -8.78
CA GLU A 38 -12.84 6.51 -7.64
C GLU A 38 -13.73 5.33 -8.07
N ASN A 39 -14.34 5.44 -9.24
CA ASN A 39 -15.18 4.39 -9.79
C ASN A 39 -14.42 3.43 -10.73
N HIS A 40 -13.11 3.53 -10.75
CA HIS A 40 -12.22 2.64 -11.52
C HIS A 40 -12.44 2.69 -13.03
N LYS A 41 -12.93 3.83 -13.53
CA LYS A 41 -13.18 4.01 -14.97
C LYS A 41 -11.99 4.61 -15.71
N THR A 42 -11.10 5.27 -14.98
CA THR A 42 -9.96 5.97 -15.54
C THR A 42 -8.74 5.77 -14.66
N ASN A 43 -7.60 5.54 -15.28
CA ASN A 43 -6.32 5.49 -14.57
C ASN A 43 -5.75 6.90 -14.51
N PRO A 44 -5.43 7.40 -13.32
CA PRO A 44 -4.88 8.75 -13.20
C PRO A 44 -3.46 8.81 -13.73
N SER A 45 -3.09 9.96 -14.30
CA SER A 45 -1.71 10.22 -14.68
C SER A 45 -0.88 10.48 -13.42
N ALA A 46 0.45 10.35 -13.55
CA ALA A 46 1.35 10.65 -12.44
C ALA A 46 1.16 12.07 -11.93
N GLN A 47 0.96 13.02 -12.85
CA GLN A 47 0.75 14.41 -12.48
C GLN A 47 -0.52 14.60 -11.65
N MET A 48 -1.59 13.92 -12.02
CA MET A 48 -2.84 13.99 -11.27
C MET A 48 -2.73 13.34 -9.90
N ILE A 49 -2.01 12.23 -9.82
CA ILE A 49 -1.74 11.57 -8.54
C ILE A 49 -1.03 12.54 -7.60
N MET A 50 -0.04 13.28 -8.12
CA MET A 50 0.69 14.25 -7.31
C MET A 50 -0.21 15.37 -6.81
N LYS A 51 -1.11 15.87 -7.67
CA LYS A 51 -2.04 16.93 -7.29
C LYS A 51 -2.99 16.45 -6.18
N VAL A 52 -3.52 15.26 -6.33
CA VAL A 52 -4.44 14.68 -5.34
C VAL A 52 -3.73 14.41 -4.03
N ALA A 53 -2.53 13.86 -4.07
CA ALA A 53 -1.73 13.59 -2.87
C ALA A 53 -1.46 14.89 -2.10
N ARG A 54 -1.12 15.95 -2.82
CA ARG A 54 -0.87 17.25 -2.21
C ARG A 54 -2.14 17.78 -1.53
N ALA A 55 -3.27 17.68 -2.21
CA ALA A 55 -4.55 18.15 -1.66
C ALA A 55 -4.93 17.37 -0.41
N LEU A 56 -4.69 16.07 -0.41
CA LEU A 56 -4.98 15.20 0.72
C LEU A 56 -3.90 15.27 1.81
N GLU A 57 -2.79 15.96 1.54
CA GLU A 57 -1.67 16.09 2.47
C GLU A 57 -1.08 14.73 2.86
N VAL A 58 -0.94 13.87 1.87
CA VAL A 58 -0.34 12.55 2.05
C VAL A 58 0.81 12.36 1.08
N PRO A 59 1.80 11.53 1.42
CA PRO A 59 2.85 11.20 0.45
C PRO A 59 2.26 10.43 -0.74
N VAL A 60 2.84 10.64 -1.92
CA VAL A 60 2.42 9.95 -3.13
C VAL A 60 2.44 8.43 -2.94
N GLU A 61 3.40 7.92 -2.19
CA GLU A 61 3.57 6.49 -1.93
C GLU A 61 2.32 5.87 -1.30
N LYS A 62 1.59 6.64 -0.52
CA LYS A 62 0.36 6.15 0.10
C LYS A 62 -0.75 5.89 -0.90
N LEU A 63 -0.68 6.55 -2.05
CA LEU A 63 -1.67 6.37 -3.10
C LEU A 63 -1.29 5.28 -4.09
N VAL A 64 0.01 5.10 -4.34
CA VAL A 64 0.48 4.21 -5.41
C VAL A 64 0.99 2.86 -4.91
N ASN A 65 1.42 2.78 -3.67
CA ASN A 65 1.89 1.51 -3.13
C ASN A 65 0.73 0.66 -2.69
N ASN A 66 0.64 -0.49 -3.33
CA ASN A 66 -0.34 -1.49 -2.98
C ASN A 66 0.16 -2.26 -1.76
N ASN A 67 0.08 -1.62 -0.60
CA ASN A 67 0.38 -2.30 0.66
C ASN A 67 -0.81 -3.15 1.05
N GLU A 68 -1.02 -4.22 0.32
CA GLU A 68 -2.02 -5.21 0.68
C GLU A 68 -1.63 -5.99 1.92
N TYR A 69 -0.44 -5.71 2.44
CA TYR A 69 0.01 -6.34 3.67
C TYR A 69 -0.55 -5.59 4.87
N THR A 70 -1.83 -5.81 5.15
CA THR A 70 -2.31 -5.58 6.50
C THR A 70 -1.74 -6.73 7.31
N LEU A 71 -0.68 -6.43 8.05
CA LEU A 71 -0.14 -7.40 8.99
C LEU A 71 -1.22 -7.67 10.02
N ASP A 72 -1.62 -8.91 10.18
CA ASP A 72 -2.56 -9.23 11.24
C ASP A 72 -1.88 -9.06 12.60
N HIS A 73 -2.69 -9.05 13.64
CA HIS A 73 -2.19 -8.83 15.00
C HIS A 73 -1.11 -9.83 15.40
N GLY A 74 -1.23 -11.09 14.97
CA GLY A 74 -0.25 -12.12 15.28
C GLY A 74 1.14 -11.76 14.79
N TRP A 75 1.22 -11.27 13.56
CA TRP A 75 2.49 -10.84 12.99
C TRP A 75 3.07 -9.63 13.70
N VAL A 76 2.21 -8.66 14.01
CA VAL A 76 2.65 -7.45 14.70
C VAL A 76 3.20 -7.80 16.08
N GLU A 77 2.50 -8.66 16.82
CA GLU A 77 2.95 -9.10 18.14
C GLU A 77 4.30 -9.79 18.09
N LEU A 78 4.53 -10.64 17.08
CA LEU A 78 5.81 -11.32 16.93
C LEU A 78 6.94 -10.32 16.62
N ILE A 79 6.68 -9.33 15.79
CA ILE A 79 7.67 -8.29 15.47
C ILE A 79 8.01 -7.49 16.73
N VAL A 80 7.01 -7.07 17.48
CA VAL A 80 7.21 -6.33 18.73
C VAL A 80 8.00 -7.17 19.73
N GLN A 81 7.64 -8.44 19.87
CA GLN A 81 8.34 -9.35 20.77
C GLN A 81 9.81 -9.52 20.38
N ALA A 82 10.08 -9.67 19.09
CA ALA A 82 11.44 -9.81 18.60
C ALA A 82 12.25 -8.56 18.96
N LYS A 83 11.66 -7.39 18.80
CA LYS A 83 12.32 -6.13 19.14
C LYS A 83 12.58 -6.04 20.65
N GLU A 84 11.62 -6.43 21.46
CA GLU A 84 11.75 -6.37 22.92
C GLU A 84 12.85 -7.28 23.47
N ILE A 85 13.01 -8.45 22.88
CA ILE A 85 14.07 -9.38 23.32
C ILE A 85 15.43 -9.06 22.72
N GLY A 86 15.52 -8.00 21.91
CA GLY A 86 16.79 -7.53 21.41
C GLY A 86 17.27 -8.10 20.09
N ILE A 87 16.36 -8.72 19.33
CA ILE A 87 16.72 -9.21 17.99
C ILE A 87 16.91 -8.01 17.06
N GLU A 88 18.05 -7.97 16.39
CA GLU A 88 18.36 -6.88 15.47
C GLU A 88 17.82 -7.18 14.08
N ARG A 89 17.66 -6.11 13.29
CA ARG A 89 17.15 -6.22 11.92
C ARG A 89 17.99 -7.16 11.06
N GLU A 90 19.30 -7.15 11.23
CA GLU A 90 20.19 -8.02 10.46
C GLU A 90 19.92 -9.48 10.73
N GLU A 91 19.65 -9.82 11.97
CA GLU A 91 19.32 -11.19 12.34
C GLU A 91 18.03 -11.65 11.67
N ILE A 92 17.03 -10.75 11.62
CA ILE A 92 15.76 -11.05 10.95
C ILE A 92 15.98 -11.20 9.45
N ARG A 93 16.79 -10.32 8.84
CA ARG A 93 17.11 -10.42 7.42
C ARG A 93 17.79 -11.73 7.07
N GLU A 94 18.75 -12.14 7.87
CA GLU A 94 19.46 -13.39 7.66
C GLU A 94 18.53 -14.58 7.78
N PHE A 95 17.67 -14.55 8.78
CA PHE A 95 16.67 -15.60 8.96
C PHE A 95 15.73 -15.69 7.76
N LEU A 96 15.21 -14.55 7.31
CA LEU A 96 14.31 -14.53 6.16
C LEU A 96 15.00 -14.96 4.87
N ALA A 97 16.24 -14.56 4.68
CA ALA A 97 17.01 -14.98 3.52
C ALA A 97 17.22 -16.50 3.51
N TYR A 98 17.55 -17.06 4.67
CA TYR A 98 17.73 -18.50 4.82
C TYR A 98 16.43 -19.25 4.56
N GLU A 99 15.33 -18.78 5.13
CA GLU A 99 14.03 -19.42 4.92
C GLU A 99 13.58 -19.34 3.47
N SER A 100 13.82 -18.21 2.82
CA SER A 100 13.52 -18.06 1.40
C SER A 100 14.34 -19.03 0.55
N TRP A 101 15.62 -19.18 0.90
CA TRP A 101 16.49 -20.12 0.22
C TRP A 101 16.01 -21.56 0.40
N LYS A 102 15.63 -21.92 1.61
CA LYS A 102 15.10 -23.24 1.91
C LYS A 102 13.86 -23.56 1.08
N ILE A 103 12.94 -22.62 1.00
CA ILE A 103 11.71 -22.81 0.23
C ILE A 103 12.01 -23.05 -1.24
N LYS A 104 12.93 -22.25 -1.82
CA LYS A 104 13.34 -22.43 -3.22
C LYS A 104 14.01 -23.77 -3.45
N ASN A 105 14.89 -24.16 -2.54
CA ASN A 105 15.67 -25.39 -2.71
C ASN A 105 14.89 -26.63 -2.31
N LYS A 106 13.89 -26.49 -1.48
CA LYS A 106 13.02 -27.60 -1.10
C LYS A 106 12.26 -28.14 -2.30
N GLY A 107 11.80 -27.26 -3.19
CA GLY A 107 11.15 -27.68 -4.42
C GLY A 107 12.09 -28.45 -5.34
N MET A 108 13.36 -28.08 -5.36
CA MET A 108 14.38 -28.78 -6.16
C MET A 108 14.77 -30.11 -5.51
N ASN A 109 14.85 -30.15 -4.19
CA ASN A 109 15.23 -31.36 -3.46
C ASN A 109 14.14 -32.42 -3.51
N ASP A 110 12.90 -32.03 -3.54
CA ASP A 110 11.78 -32.96 -3.64
C ASP A 110 11.82 -33.72 -4.96
N ASP A 111 12.33 -33.08 -6.00
CA ASP A 111 12.46 -33.72 -7.31
C ASP A 111 13.60 -34.74 -7.33
N SER A 112 14.54 -34.62 -6.43
CA SER A 112 15.67 -35.54 -6.36
C SER A 112 15.35 -36.81 -5.58
N LEU A 113 14.22 -36.83 -4.93
CA LEU A 113 13.77 -37.98 -4.17
C LEU A 113 12.78 -38.81 -4.97
#